data_6316df3e275cd1ffa6b6644f4738eae5
#
_entry.id   6316df3e275cd1ffa6b6644f4738eae5
#
_cell.length_a   1.000
_cell.length_b   1.000
_cell.length_c   1.000
_cell.angle_alpha   90.00
_cell.angle_beta   90.00
_cell.angle_gamma   90.00
#
_symmetry.space_group_name_H-M   'P 1'
#
loop_
_entity.id
_entity.type
_entity.pdbx_description
1 polymer ?
#
loop_
_entity_poly.entity_id
_entity_poly.type
_entity_poly.pdbx_seq_one_letter_code
_entity_poly.pdbx_strand_id
1 'polypeptide(L)' 'MDKKTDTKSLRDLGLDELFEKFRQYKEELFNLRFQNAIGQLKNTSRLKIVRKTIARILTVIGEKQRAKEVI' A
#
# COMPACT_ATOMS: atom_id res chain seq x y z
N MET A 1 -10.86 6.61 4.46
CA MET A 1 -9.71 6.26 3.63
C MET A 1 -9.58 7.26 2.48
N ASP A 2 -8.38 7.63 2.15
CA ASP A 2 -8.12 8.56 1.07
C ASP A 2 -8.56 7.97 -0.28
N LYS A 3 -9.21 8.77 -1.12
CA LYS A 3 -9.64 8.33 -2.45
C LYS A 3 -8.48 7.83 -3.32
N LYS A 4 -7.27 8.36 -3.08
CA LYS A 4 -6.08 7.98 -3.85
C LYS A 4 -5.59 6.56 -3.55
N THR A 5 -6.06 5.95 -2.46
CA THR A 5 -5.67 4.60 -2.06
C THR A 5 -6.80 3.60 -2.21
N ASP A 6 -7.93 4.04 -2.76
CA ASP A 6 -9.05 3.17 -3.08
C ASP A 6 -8.66 2.24 -4.24
N THR A 7 -9.15 1.00 -4.22
CA THR A 7 -8.82 0.00 -5.23
C THR A 7 -9.10 0.49 -6.64
N LYS A 8 -10.23 1.19 -6.82
CA LYS A 8 -10.60 1.74 -8.12
C LYS A 8 -9.58 2.77 -8.63
N SER A 9 -9.14 3.66 -7.74
CA SER A 9 -8.12 4.65 -8.09
C SER A 9 -6.78 4.00 -8.39
N LEU A 10 -6.44 2.95 -7.66
CA LEU A 10 -5.19 2.22 -7.86
C LEU A 10 -5.16 1.52 -9.22
N ARG A 11 -6.30 1.03 -9.69
CA ARG A 11 -6.37 0.37 -10.99
C ARG A 11 -6.11 1.32 -12.16
N ASP A 12 -6.33 2.61 -11.96
CA ASP A 12 -6.07 3.63 -12.99
C ASP A 12 -4.58 3.98 -13.09
N LEU A 13 -3.76 3.53 -12.15
CA LEU A 13 -2.33 3.83 -12.15
C LEU A 13 -1.54 2.80 -12.96
N GLY A 14 -0.42 3.24 -13.54
CA GLY A 14 0.51 2.33 -14.18
C GLY A 14 1.29 1.52 -13.17
N LEU A 15 1.94 0.43 -13.62
CA LEU A 15 2.73 -0.43 -12.75
C LEU A 15 3.85 0.35 -12.05
N ASP A 16 4.51 1.25 -12.76
CA ASP A 16 5.59 2.05 -12.17
C ASP A 16 5.10 2.89 -10.99
N GLU A 17 3.94 3.51 -11.15
CA GLU A 17 3.33 4.31 -10.09
C GLU A 17 2.89 3.45 -8.91
N LEU A 18 2.39 2.24 -9.19
CA LEU A 18 1.97 1.32 -8.15
C LEU A 18 3.17 0.83 -7.34
N PHE A 19 4.28 0.48 -7.99
CA PHE A 19 5.50 0.09 -7.29
C PHE A 19 6.06 1.22 -6.44
N GLU A 20 5.99 2.46 -6.94
CA GLU A 20 6.42 3.63 -6.18
C GLU A 20 5.58 3.82 -4.93
N LYS A 21 4.27 3.72 -5.05
CA LYS A 21 3.37 3.81 -3.90
C LYS A 21 3.61 2.67 -2.91
N PHE A 22 3.80 1.46 -3.42
CA PHE A 22 4.11 0.29 -2.59
C PHE A 22 5.35 0.56 -1.75
N ARG A 23 6.41 1.05 -2.36
CA ARG A 23 7.65 1.35 -1.66
C ARG A 23 7.45 2.42 -0.59
N GLN A 24 6.73 3.49 -0.91
CA GLN A 24 6.46 4.56 0.04
C GLN A 24 5.68 4.07 1.25
N TYR A 25 4.64 3.27 1.03
CA TYR A 25 3.83 2.74 2.12
C TYR A 25 4.57 1.68 2.93
N LYS A 26 5.44 0.90 2.30
CA LYS A 26 6.28 -0.07 3.02
C LYS A 26 7.23 0.65 3.97
N GLU A 27 7.80 1.75 3.52
CA GLU A 27 8.68 2.56 4.36
C GLU A 27 7.90 3.15 5.54
N GLU A 28 6.72 3.68 5.29
CA GLU A 28 5.87 4.20 6.36
C GLU A 28 5.50 3.08 7.35
N LEU A 29 5.16 1.90 6.85
CA LEU A 29 4.81 0.76 7.70
C LEU A 29 5.98 0.38 8.60
N PHE A 30 7.20 0.35 8.06
CA PHE A 30 8.38 0.05 8.84
C PHE A 30 8.55 1.04 9.98
N ASN A 31 8.42 2.33 9.69
CA ASN A 31 8.54 3.39 10.70
C ASN A 31 7.45 3.28 11.77
N LEU A 32 6.22 3.00 11.37
CA LEU A 32 5.11 2.84 12.30
C LEU A 32 5.29 1.62 13.20
N ARG A 33 5.76 0.51 12.66
CA ARG A 33 6.06 -0.69 13.45
C ARG A 33 7.16 -0.44 14.46
N PHE A 34 8.18 0.30 14.04
CA PHE A 34 9.28 0.66 14.93
C PHE A 34 8.76 1.53 16.09
N GLN A 35 7.97 2.54 15.80
CA GLN A 35 7.37 3.39 16.83
C GLN A 35 6.48 2.59 17.79
N ASN A 36 5.71 1.65 17.25
CA ASN A 36 4.87 0.80 18.07
C ASN A 36 5.69 -0.10 18.99
N ALA A 37 6.80 -0.65 18.47
CA ALA A 37 7.68 -1.54 19.24
C ALA A 37 8.32 -0.84 20.42
N ILE A 38 8.65 0.45 20.27
CA ILE A 38 9.25 1.22 21.38
C ILE A 38 8.22 1.99 22.20
N GLY A 39 6.93 1.71 21.96
CA GLY A 39 5.84 2.30 22.75
C GLY A 39 5.55 3.76 22.47
N GLN A 40 6.03 4.32 21.36
CA GLN A 40 5.84 5.73 21.02
C GLN A 40 4.75 5.99 20.01
N LEU A 41 4.11 4.96 19.48
CA LEU A 41 3.04 5.13 18.51
C LEU A 41 1.76 5.59 19.21
N LYS A 42 1.32 6.80 18.91
CA LYS A 42 0.14 7.39 19.55
C LYS A 42 -1.17 7.00 18.86
N ASN A 43 -1.12 6.61 17.61
CA ASN A 43 -2.33 6.31 16.83
C ASN A 43 -2.13 5.01 16.03
N THR A 44 -2.72 3.92 16.55
CA THR A 44 -2.64 2.61 15.88
C THR A 44 -3.54 2.51 14.66
N SER A 45 -4.50 3.43 14.50
CA SER A 45 -5.38 3.45 13.33
C SER A 45 -4.61 3.63 12.03
N ARG A 46 -3.58 4.48 12.05
CA ARG A 46 -2.75 4.70 10.87
C ARG A 46 -2.02 3.42 10.44
N LEU A 47 -1.54 2.64 11.40
CA LEU A 47 -0.89 1.37 11.12
C LEU A 47 -1.84 0.42 10.37
N LYS A 48 -3.08 0.31 10.81
CA LYS A 48 -4.08 -0.52 10.16
C LYS A 48 -4.37 -0.04 8.73
N ILE A 49 -4.51 1.27 8.54
CA ILE A 49 -4.78 1.87 7.24
C ILE A 49 -3.64 1.57 6.28
N VAL A 50 -2.40 1.75 6.70
CA VAL A 50 -1.22 1.51 5.86
C VAL A 50 -1.13 0.05 5.47
N ARG A 51 -1.36 -0.87 6.40
CA ARG A 51 -1.33 -2.31 6.11
C ARG A 51 -2.38 -2.68 5.07
N LYS A 52 -3.60 -2.18 5.21
CA LYS A 52 -4.67 -2.43 4.24
C LYS A 52 -4.36 -1.84 2.87
N THR A 53 -3.80 -0.64 2.86
CA THR A 53 -3.42 0.03 1.61
C THR A 53 -2.35 -0.77 0.86
N ILE A 54 -1.34 -1.27 1.57
CA ILE A 54 -0.31 -2.11 0.97
C ILE A 54 -0.92 -3.38 0.36
N ALA A 55 -1.84 -4.02 1.08
CA ALA A 55 -2.51 -5.22 0.58
C ALA A 55 -3.28 -4.93 -0.72
N ARG A 56 -3.97 -3.78 -0.78
CA ARG A 56 -4.70 -3.38 -1.98
C ARG A 56 -3.77 -3.10 -3.15
N ILE A 57 -2.66 -2.41 -2.89
CA ILE A 57 -1.67 -2.12 -3.93
C ILE A 57 -1.12 -3.43 -4.49
N LEU A 58 -0.77 -4.39 -3.64
CA LEU A 58 -0.28 -5.69 -4.07
C LEU A 58 -1.31 -6.45 -4.90
N THR A 59 -2.58 -6.38 -4.51
CA THR A 59 -3.66 -7.02 -5.26
C THR A 59 -3.75 -6.44 -6.68
N VAL A 60 -3.72 -5.13 -6.81
CA VAL A 60 -3.81 -4.45 -8.11
C VAL A 60 -2.57 -4.76 -8.96
N ILE A 61 -1.39 -4.74 -8.36
CA ILE A 61 -0.16 -5.10 -9.06
C ILE A 61 -0.26 -6.54 -9.59
N GLY A 62 -0.73 -7.46 -8.76
CA GLY A 62 -0.92 -8.85 -9.17
C GLY A 62 -1.90 -9.00 -10.34
N GLU A 63 -3.01 -8.26 -10.30
CA GLU A 63 -3.98 -8.25 -11.40
C GLU A 63 -3.36 -7.77 -12.71
N LYS A 64 -2.60 -6.67 -12.66
CA LYS A 64 -1.98 -6.10 -13.85
C LYS A 64 -0.89 -7.01 -14.41
N GLN A 65 -0.11 -7.64 -13.55
CA GLN A 65 0.93 -8.57 -13.99
C GLN A 65 0.33 -9.82 -14.63
N ARG A 66 -0.76 -10.36 -14.05
CA ARG A 66 -1.44 -11.51 -14.62
C ARG A 66 -2.06 -11.18 -15.98
N ALA A 67 -2.67 -10.02 -16.11
CA ALA A 67 -3.23 -9.58 -17.39
C ALA A 67 -2.13 -9.48 -18.45
N LYS A 68 -0.93 -9.07 -18.06
CA LYS A 68 0.20 -8.95 -18.97
C LYS A 68 0.76 -10.33 -19.37
N GLU A 69 0.65 -11.31 -18.48
CA GLU A 69 1.15 -12.68 -18.73
C GLU A 69 0.23 -13.51 -19.62
N VAL A 70 -1.05 -13.15 -19.70
CA VAL A 70 -2.06 -13.89 -20.45
C VAL A 70 -1.97 -13.65 -21.97
N ILE A 71 -1.08 -12.80 -22.41
CA ILE A 71 -0.85 -12.58 -23.85
C ILE A 71 0.04 -13.72 -24.44
#